data_d77410d83fd209e7904b0876cfd8c1e8
#
_entry.id   d77410d83fd209e7904b0876cfd8c1e8
#
_cell.length_a   1.000
_cell.length_b   1.000
_cell.length_c   1.000
_cell.angle_alpha   90.00
_cell.angle_beta   90.00
_cell.angle_gamma   90.00
#
_symmetry.space_group_name_H-M   'P 1'
#
loop_
_entity.id
_entity.type
_entity.pdbx_description
1 polymer ?
#
loop_
_entity_poly.entity_id
_entity_poly.type
_entity_poly.pdbx_seq_one_letter_code
_entity_poly.pdbx_strand_id
1 'polypeptide(L)'
;MKKQLKLTLLSCLLSIPAITQAGPKDDIYRKGWIDFNKNGKMDIYEDPSAPIEERVKDLLSQMNMDEKTCQMATLYGSGRVLADALPTEKWKSEIWKDGIGNIDEEHNGLGKFGSEYAFPYAKHVKAIHDIQRWFVEETRLGIPVDFTNEGIRGVCHEKATFFPAQCGQGSTWNKELIARIGEVEAKEAVALGYTNIYSPILDIAQDPRWGRAVECYGEDPYLVGQLGKQMIQSLQKHKLVATPKHFAVYSIPVGGRDGGTRTDPHVAPREMRTLYLEPFRVAFQEAGALGVMSSYNDYDGEPITGSYRFLTQILRQEWGFKGYVVS
;
A
#
# COMPACT_ATOMS: atom_id res chain seq x y z
N MET A 1 7.27 38.83 -72.83
CA MET A 1 7.47 39.27 -71.41
C MET A 1 6.99 38.17 -70.48
N LYS A 2 7.90 37.31 -69.99
CA LYS A 2 7.61 36.21 -69.03
C LYS A 2 8.03 36.69 -67.65
N LYS A 3 7.08 36.91 -66.74
CA LYS A 3 7.36 37.13 -65.31
C LYS A 3 7.50 35.80 -64.61
N GLN A 4 8.68 35.51 -64.07
CA GLN A 4 8.93 34.40 -63.17
C GLN A 4 8.50 34.79 -61.76
N LEU A 5 7.61 34.00 -61.22
CA LEU A 5 7.18 34.08 -59.80
C LEU A 5 8.14 33.20 -59.00
N LYS A 6 8.97 33.82 -58.13
CA LYS A 6 9.81 33.08 -57.17
C LYS A 6 8.94 32.73 -55.97
N LEU A 7 8.71 31.44 -55.73
CA LEU A 7 8.06 30.89 -54.56
C LEU A 7 9.13 30.70 -53.46
N THR A 8 9.09 31.50 -52.41
CA THR A 8 9.97 31.33 -51.26
C THR A 8 9.25 30.38 -50.29
N LEU A 9 9.74 29.14 -50.18
CA LEU A 9 9.30 28.21 -49.13
C LEU A 9 9.92 28.67 -47.79
N LEU A 10 9.06 29.13 -46.89
CA LEU A 10 9.41 29.39 -45.48
C LEU A 10 9.24 28.05 -44.75
N SER A 11 10.32 27.31 -44.46
CA SER A 11 10.30 26.11 -43.63
C SER A 11 10.20 26.55 -42.19
N CYS A 12 9.00 26.47 -41.60
CA CYS A 12 8.85 26.46 -40.14
C CYS A 12 9.35 25.13 -39.58
N LEU A 13 10.57 25.11 -39.11
CA LEU A 13 11.07 24.07 -38.22
C LEU A 13 10.33 24.23 -36.87
N LEU A 14 9.29 23.44 -36.67
CA LEU A 14 8.72 23.18 -35.36
C LEU A 14 9.76 22.39 -34.57
N SER A 15 10.51 23.09 -33.72
CA SER A 15 11.31 22.47 -32.68
C SER A 15 10.37 21.80 -31.67
N ILE A 16 10.16 20.50 -31.82
CA ILE A 16 9.59 19.66 -30.76
C ILE A 16 10.64 19.68 -29.65
N PRO A 17 10.35 20.15 -28.42
CA PRO A 17 11.26 20.00 -27.33
C PRO A 17 11.48 18.49 -27.14
N ALA A 18 12.70 18.03 -27.34
CA ALA A 18 13.12 16.70 -26.97
C ALA A 18 12.90 16.63 -25.45
N ILE A 19 11.93 15.83 -25.00
CA ILE A 19 11.84 15.39 -23.63
C ILE A 19 13.06 14.51 -23.45
N THR A 20 14.15 15.08 -22.97
CA THR A 20 15.29 14.33 -22.47
C THR A 20 14.82 13.61 -21.23
N GLN A 21 14.34 12.37 -21.37
CA GLN A 21 14.31 11.45 -20.24
C GLN A 21 15.75 11.39 -19.72
N ALA A 22 16.00 11.93 -18.55
CA ALA A 22 17.24 11.68 -17.84
C ALA A 22 17.37 10.17 -17.71
N GLY A 23 18.42 9.58 -18.27
CA GLY A 23 18.75 8.18 -18.08
C GLY A 23 18.95 7.92 -16.58
N PRO A 24 18.96 6.63 -16.15
CA PRO A 24 19.27 6.31 -14.77
C PRO A 24 20.54 7.04 -14.34
N LYS A 25 20.56 7.54 -13.09
CA LYS A 25 21.79 7.98 -12.45
C LYS A 25 22.59 6.72 -12.13
N ASP A 26 23.27 6.16 -13.15
CA ASP A 26 23.94 4.85 -13.10
C ASP A 26 24.97 4.74 -11.97
N ASP A 27 25.37 5.86 -11.42
CA ASP A 27 26.32 5.99 -10.33
C ASP A 27 25.80 5.56 -8.96
N ILE A 28 24.49 5.49 -8.75
CA ILE A 28 23.91 5.02 -7.48
C ILE A 28 23.60 3.52 -7.43
N TYR A 29 23.46 2.88 -8.60
CA TYR A 29 23.14 1.45 -8.70
C TYR A 29 24.44 0.62 -8.68
N ARG A 30 24.82 0.16 -7.49
CA ARG A 30 26.04 -0.62 -7.25
C ARG A 30 25.77 -2.11 -7.36
N LYS A 31 26.83 -2.90 -7.46
CA LYS A 31 26.69 -4.37 -7.47
C LYS A 31 26.18 -4.88 -6.12
N GLY A 32 24.90 -5.24 -6.08
CA GLY A 32 24.24 -5.84 -4.91
C GLY A 32 23.64 -4.86 -3.90
N TRP A 33 23.74 -3.56 -4.13
CA TRP A 33 23.13 -2.53 -3.27
C TRP A 33 22.84 -1.24 -4.05
N ILE A 34 22.10 -0.33 -3.47
CA ILE A 34 21.81 0.98 -4.03
C ILE A 34 22.30 2.04 -3.05
N ASP A 35 23.09 2.99 -3.56
CA ASP A 35 23.57 4.17 -2.82
C ASP A 35 22.43 5.19 -2.75
N PHE A 36 21.51 4.97 -1.83
CA PHE A 36 20.27 5.74 -1.73
C PHE A 36 20.51 7.22 -1.37
N ASN A 37 21.47 7.49 -0.51
CA ASN A 37 21.79 8.86 -0.10
C ASN A 37 22.87 9.54 -0.96
N LYS A 38 23.38 8.87 -2.00
CA LYS A 38 24.34 9.38 -2.99
C LYS A 38 25.68 9.83 -2.39
N ASN A 39 26.10 9.23 -1.27
CA ASN A 39 27.35 9.57 -0.59
C ASN A 39 28.56 8.76 -1.07
N GLY A 40 28.35 7.77 -1.95
CA GLY A 40 29.37 6.90 -2.51
C GLY A 40 29.86 5.77 -1.60
N LYS A 41 29.19 5.55 -0.47
CA LYS A 41 29.52 4.51 0.53
C LYS A 41 28.27 3.71 0.85
N MET A 42 28.43 2.45 1.17
CA MET A 42 27.33 1.62 1.65
C MET A 42 27.10 1.89 3.14
N ASP A 43 26.02 2.60 3.45
CA ASP A 43 25.56 2.77 4.82
C ASP A 43 24.82 1.51 5.30
N ILE A 44 24.59 1.38 6.61
CA ILE A 44 23.94 0.18 7.16
C ILE A 44 22.53 -0.01 6.60
N TYR A 45 21.77 1.07 6.40
CA TYR A 45 20.41 0.97 5.87
C TYR A 45 20.37 0.53 4.39
N GLU A 46 21.46 0.69 3.66
CA GLU A 46 21.63 0.30 2.27
C GLU A 46 22.13 -1.15 2.10
N ASP A 47 22.69 -1.73 3.15
CA ASP A 47 23.17 -3.10 3.13
C ASP A 47 22.00 -4.10 3.24
N PRO A 48 21.67 -4.83 2.16
CA PRO A 48 20.57 -5.80 2.20
C PRO A 48 20.85 -7.01 3.11
N SER A 49 22.10 -7.23 3.51
CA SER A 49 22.49 -8.31 4.42
C SER A 49 22.42 -7.93 5.90
N ALA A 50 22.35 -6.63 6.22
CA ALA A 50 22.26 -6.17 7.60
C ALA A 50 20.87 -6.46 8.20
N PRO A 51 20.79 -6.70 9.52
CA PRO A 51 19.52 -6.89 10.22
C PRO A 51 18.58 -5.70 10.05
N ILE A 52 17.29 -5.97 9.83
CA ILE A 52 16.27 -4.92 9.58
C ILE A 52 16.27 -3.85 10.67
N GLU A 53 16.37 -4.25 11.94
CA GLU A 53 16.39 -3.32 13.08
C GLU A 53 17.57 -2.35 13.03
N GLU A 54 18.73 -2.82 12.59
CA GLU A 54 19.93 -1.99 12.43
C GLU A 54 19.77 -1.04 11.24
N ARG A 55 19.23 -1.51 10.14
CA ARG A 55 18.92 -0.70 8.96
C ARG A 55 17.94 0.42 9.28
N VAL A 56 16.86 0.10 10.00
CA VAL A 56 15.85 1.08 10.44
C VAL A 56 16.48 2.12 11.38
N LYS A 57 17.28 1.69 12.34
CA LYS A 57 17.96 2.59 13.29
C LYS A 57 18.92 3.54 12.57
N ASP A 58 19.68 3.03 11.63
CA ASP A 58 20.62 3.82 10.85
C ASP A 58 19.89 4.87 10.01
N LEU A 59 18.88 4.46 9.22
CA LEU A 59 18.06 5.36 8.42
C LEU A 59 17.40 6.44 9.28
N LEU A 60 16.77 6.09 10.39
CA LEU A 60 16.14 7.05 11.31
C LEU A 60 17.12 8.08 11.87
N SER A 61 18.38 7.69 12.09
CA SER A 61 19.43 8.61 12.58
C SER A 61 19.82 9.65 11.53
N GLN A 62 19.65 9.34 10.25
CA GLN A 62 19.97 10.23 9.12
C GLN A 62 18.78 11.11 8.71
N MET A 63 17.55 10.75 9.05
CA MET A 63 16.33 11.48 8.67
C MET A 63 16.16 12.77 9.50
N ASN A 64 15.82 13.86 8.80
CA ASN A 64 15.32 15.06 9.43
C ASN A 64 13.82 14.95 9.81
N MET A 65 13.25 15.99 10.41
CA MET A 65 11.86 15.95 10.89
C MET A 65 10.85 15.90 9.73
N ASP A 66 11.10 16.63 8.65
CA ASP A 66 10.21 16.69 7.49
C ASP A 66 10.15 15.30 6.81
N GLU A 67 11.30 14.66 6.62
CA GLU A 67 11.37 13.29 6.07
C GLU A 67 10.65 12.27 6.95
N LYS A 68 10.81 12.36 8.28
CA LYS A 68 10.08 11.48 9.22
C LYS A 68 8.58 11.68 9.12
N THR A 69 8.13 12.94 9.01
CA THR A 69 6.70 13.26 8.87
C THR A 69 6.15 12.75 7.54
N CYS A 70 6.90 12.94 6.45
CA CYS A 70 6.51 12.43 5.12
C CYS A 70 6.42 10.90 5.10
N GLN A 71 7.31 10.18 5.80
CA GLN A 71 7.24 8.72 5.88
C GLN A 71 6.03 8.19 6.69
N MET A 72 5.34 9.05 7.44
CA MET A 72 4.08 8.71 8.11
C MET A 72 2.83 9.05 7.27
N ALA A 73 3.01 9.57 6.05
CA ALA A 73 1.90 9.97 5.19
C ALA A 73 1.55 8.90 4.17
N THR A 74 0.26 8.70 3.97
CA THR A 74 -0.34 7.93 2.88
C THR A 74 -1.11 8.85 1.96
N LEU A 75 -0.97 8.69 0.65
CA LEU A 75 -1.74 9.41 -0.35
C LEU A 75 -2.58 8.45 -1.18
N TYR A 76 -3.84 8.79 -1.37
CA TYR A 76 -4.78 8.04 -2.21
C TYR A 76 -4.65 8.46 -3.66
N GLY A 77 -3.64 7.94 -4.36
CA GLY A 77 -3.26 8.28 -5.72
C GLY A 77 -2.68 9.69 -5.89
N SER A 78 -1.60 9.82 -6.65
CA SER A 78 -0.91 11.10 -6.88
C SER A 78 -1.81 12.15 -7.55
N GLY A 79 -2.75 11.74 -8.37
CA GLY A 79 -3.69 12.60 -9.08
C GLY A 79 -4.63 13.43 -8.21
N ARG A 80 -4.70 13.17 -6.91
CA ARG A 80 -5.49 13.98 -5.98
C ARG A 80 -4.83 15.31 -5.60
N VAL A 81 -3.52 15.36 -5.64
CA VAL A 81 -2.74 16.54 -5.20
C VAL A 81 -1.83 17.09 -6.28
N LEU A 82 -1.41 16.29 -7.25
CA LEU A 82 -0.51 16.71 -8.31
C LEU A 82 -1.25 17.05 -9.60
N ALA A 83 -0.66 17.98 -10.37
CA ALA A 83 -1.12 18.28 -11.72
C ALA A 83 -0.61 17.25 -12.73
N ASP A 84 0.59 16.71 -12.50
CA ASP A 84 1.30 15.83 -13.41
C ASP A 84 1.16 14.36 -12.95
N ALA A 85 0.80 13.48 -13.86
CA ALA A 85 0.63 12.04 -13.60
C ALA A 85 1.96 11.29 -13.44
N LEU A 86 3.03 11.83 -14.00
CA LEU A 86 4.38 11.28 -13.92
C LEU A 86 5.34 12.36 -13.40
N PRO A 87 6.52 11.95 -12.89
CA PRO A 87 7.51 12.87 -12.37
C PRO A 87 7.94 13.94 -13.38
N THR A 88 7.95 15.20 -12.93
CA THR A 88 8.47 16.36 -13.65
C THR A 88 9.42 17.14 -12.76
N GLU A 89 10.11 18.14 -13.31
CA GLU A 89 10.99 19.02 -12.51
C GLU A 89 10.24 19.76 -11.39
N LYS A 90 8.92 19.93 -11.52
CA LYS A 90 8.10 20.55 -10.46
C LYS A 90 8.03 19.71 -9.20
N TRP A 91 8.13 18.38 -9.31
CA TRP A 91 8.07 17.50 -8.16
C TRP A 91 9.17 17.77 -7.13
N LYS A 92 10.33 18.29 -7.56
CA LYS A 92 11.44 18.67 -6.67
C LYS A 92 11.09 19.82 -5.71
N SER A 93 10.16 20.67 -6.09
CA SER A 93 9.74 21.85 -5.32
C SER A 93 8.37 21.68 -4.65
N GLU A 94 7.70 20.55 -4.87
CA GLU A 94 6.39 20.23 -4.32
C GLU A 94 6.51 19.35 -3.06
N ILE A 95 5.41 18.74 -2.64
CA ILE A 95 5.31 17.93 -1.42
C ILE A 95 6.22 16.71 -1.39
N TRP A 96 6.69 16.27 -2.55
CA TRP A 96 7.48 15.05 -2.68
C TRP A 96 8.97 15.21 -2.39
N LYS A 97 9.50 16.42 -2.25
CA LYS A 97 10.94 16.66 -2.06
C LYS A 97 11.54 15.89 -0.87
N ASP A 98 10.76 15.65 0.17
CA ASP A 98 11.16 14.92 1.38
C ASP A 98 10.67 13.47 1.38
N GLY A 99 10.15 12.98 0.23
CA GLY A 99 9.60 11.64 0.06
C GLY A 99 8.15 11.51 0.53
N ILE A 100 7.66 10.28 0.56
CA ILE A 100 6.37 9.88 1.14
C ILE A 100 6.43 8.40 1.52
N GLY A 101 5.72 8.00 2.57
CA GLY A 101 5.71 6.60 3.01
C GLY A 101 4.96 5.69 2.05
N ASN A 102 3.80 6.13 1.58
CA ASN A 102 2.87 5.27 0.87
C ASN A 102 2.03 6.01 -0.17
N ILE A 103 1.81 5.39 -1.32
CA ILE A 103 0.82 5.81 -2.32
C ILE A 103 -0.12 4.64 -2.60
N ASP A 104 -1.41 4.85 -2.30
CA ASP A 104 -2.44 3.84 -2.47
C ASP A 104 -3.15 3.96 -3.81
N GLU A 105 -3.50 2.84 -4.43
CA GLU A 105 -4.27 2.74 -5.67
C GLU A 105 -3.71 3.56 -6.85
N GLU A 106 -2.40 3.74 -6.93
CA GLU A 106 -1.80 4.50 -8.03
C GLU A 106 -2.07 3.84 -9.37
N HIS A 107 -2.62 4.60 -10.32
CA HIS A 107 -2.90 4.19 -11.70
C HIS A 107 -3.79 2.94 -11.87
N ASN A 108 -4.65 2.64 -10.91
CA ASN A 108 -5.49 1.43 -10.94
C ASN A 108 -6.69 1.46 -11.92
N GLY A 109 -6.85 2.52 -12.67
CA GLY A 109 -8.01 2.75 -13.57
C GLY A 109 -9.07 3.67 -12.97
N LEU A 110 -8.90 4.07 -11.72
CA LEU A 110 -9.80 4.97 -11.00
C LEU A 110 -9.13 6.35 -10.80
N GLY A 111 -9.93 7.38 -10.62
CA GLY A 111 -9.43 8.74 -10.38
C GLY A 111 -8.88 9.45 -11.63
N LYS A 112 -8.22 10.59 -11.40
CA LYS A 112 -7.87 11.57 -12.44
C LYS A 112 -6.94 11.03 -13.53
N PHE A 113 -5.95 10.24 -13.17
CA PHE A 113 -4.96 9.71 -14.10
C PHE A 113 -5.12 8.20 -14.34
N GLY A 114 -6.07 7.56 -13.66
CA GLY A 114 -6.21 6.12 -13.64
C GLY A 114 -6.37 5.49 -15.01
N SER A 115 -7.31 6.01 -15.81
CA SER A 115 -7.59 5.44 -17.13
C SER A 115 -6.47 5.63 -18.14
N GLU A 116 -5.64 6.66 -18.02
CA GLU A 116 -4.53 6.90 -18.93
C GLU A 116 -3.40 5.89 -18.77
N TYR A 117 -3.06 5.53 -17.52
CA TYR A 117 -1.91 4.68 -17.21
C TYR A 117 -2.29 3.27 -16.75
N ALA A 118 -3.57 2.97 -16.57
CA ALA A 118 -4.01 1.63 -16.15
C ALA A 118 -3.74 0.56 -17.22
N PHE A 119 -3.85 0.90 -18.49
CA PHE A 119 -3.70 -0.04 -19.58
C PHE A 119 -3.06 0.61 -20.83
N PRO A 120 -2.25 -0.10 -21.65
CA PRO A 120 -1.83 -1.50 -21.47
C PRO A 120 -0.88 -1.69 -20.27
N TYR A 121 -0.80 -2.89 -19.72
CA TYR A 121 -0.01 -3.20 -18.53
C TYR A 121 1.43 -2.70 -18.59
N ALA A 122 2.08 -2.79 -19.76
CA ALA A 122 3.45 -2.27 -19.92
C ALA A 122 3.54 -0.75 -19.65
N LYS A 123 2.48 0.02 -20.00
CA LYS A 123 2.40 1.46 -19.72
C LYS A 123 2.21 1.71 -18.22
N HIS A 124 1.35 0.90 -17.57
CA HIS A 124 1.13 0.95 -16.13
C HIS A 124 2.41 0.69 -15.34
N VAL A 125 3.06 -0.44 -15.61
CA VAL A 125 4.30 -0.84 -14.93
C VAL A 125 5.40 0.20 -15.14
N LYS A 126 5.52 0.74 -16.35
CA LYS A 126 6.48 1.80 -16.61
C LYS A 126 6.18 3.05 -15.80
N ALA A 127 4.92 3.44 -15.66
CA ALA A 127 4.53 4.61 -14.87
C ALA A 127 4.89 4.43 -13.38
N ILE A 128 4.51 3.30 -12.77
CA ILE A 128 4.88 2.97 -11.38
C ILE A 128 6.41 2.94 -11.20
N HIS A 129 7.12 2.35 -12.14
CA HIS A 129 8.57 2.29 -12.11
C HIS A 129 9.22 3.69 -12.22
N ASP A 130 8.72 4.55 -13.10
CA ASP A 130 9.24 5.92 -13.25
C ASP A 130 9.02 6.75 -11.98
N ILE A 131 7.87 6.59 -11.32
CA ILE A 131 7.58 7.22 -10.03
C ILE A 131 8.54 6.70 -8.95
N GLN A 132 8.69 5.38 -8.82
CA GLN A 132 9.60 4.77 -7.85
C GLN A 132 11.04 5.24 -8.04
N ARG A 133 11.51 5.23 -9.28
CA ARG A 133 12.84 5.72 -9.63
C ARG A 133 13.05 7.17 -9.20
N TRP A 134 12.05 8.02 -9.42
CA TRP A 134 12.15 9.41 -9.02
C TRP A 134 12.38 9.56 -7.50
N PHE A 135 11.63 8.82 -6.66
CA PHE A 135 11.85 8.85 -5.20
C PHE A 135 13.25 8.36 -4.82
N VAL A 136 13.72 7.29 -5.44
CA VAL A 136 15.06 6.73 -5.19
C VAL A 136 16.17 7.68 -5.66
N GLU A 137 16.02 8.26 -6.85
CA GLU A 137 17.07 9.03 -7.49
C GLU A 137 17.09 10.52 -7.09
N GLU A 138 15.93 11.11 -6.82
CA GLU A 138 15.82 12.56 -6.63
C GLU A 138 15.65 13.01 -5.17
N THR A 139 15.14 12.16 -4.27
CA THR A 139 15.06 12.51 -2.85
C THR A 139 16.40 12.30 -2.14
N ARG A 140 16.63 13.01 -1.04
CA ARG A 140 17.92 13.02 -0.34
C ARG A 140 18.35 11.64 0.16
N LEU A 141 17.44 10.90 0.77
CA LEU A 141 17.70 9.56 1.33
C LEU A 141 17.26 8.41 0.44
N GLY A 142 16.68 8.70 -0.74
CA GLY A 142 16.28 7.72 -1.72
C GLY A 142 15.31 6.64 -1.21
N ILE A 143 14.50 6.95 -0.19
CA ILE A 143 13.60 5.98 0.42
C ILE A 143 12.53 5.57 -0.62
N PRO A 144 12.43 4.27 -0.97
CA PRO A 144 11.39 3.80 -1.89
C PRO A 144 10.00 3.99 -1.32
N VAL A 145 9.05 4.31 -2.18
CA VAL A 145 7.63 4.40 -1.81
C VAL A 145 6.99 3.02 -1.73
N ASP A 146 6.14 2.80 -0.74
CA ASP A 146 5.25 1.63 -0.68
C ASP A 146 4.02 1.89 -1.56
N PHE A 147 3.89 1.17 -2.68
CA PHE A 147 2.72 1.23 -3.55
C PHE A 147 1.69 0.20 -3.09
N THR A 148 0.63 0.68 -2.48
CA THR A 148 -0.42 -0.18 -1.94
C THR A 148 -1.62 -0.29 -2.87
N ASN A 149 -2.40 -1.32 -2.64
CA ASN A 149 -3.65 -1.53 -3.34
C ASN A 149 -4.65 -2.24 -2.43
N GLU A 150 -5.93 -2.02 -2.65
CA GLU A 150 -6.99 -2.83 -2.05
C GLU A 150 -6.96 -4.25 -2.63
N GLY A 151 -7.35 -5.25 -1.87
CA GLY A 151 -7.26 -6.65 -2.29
C GLY A 151 -8.41 -7.50 -1.77
N ILE A 152 -9.59 -6.91 -1.58
CA ILE A 152 -10.75 -7.61 -0.99
C ILE A 152 -11.33 -8.64 -1.97
N ARG A 153 -11.20 -8.37 -3.26
CA ARG A 153 -11.79 -9.16 -4.35
C ARG A 153 -10.78 -9.40 -5.49
N GLY A 154 -9.52 -9.52 -5.17
CA GLY A 154 -8.41 -9.40 -6.08
C GLY A 154 -7.89 -7.96 -6.12
N VAL A 155 -6.81 -7.73 -6.85
CA VAL A 155 -6.20 -6.41 -7.01
C VAL A 155 -7.23 -5.42 -7.52
N CYS A 156 -7.38 -4.28 -6.85
CA CYS A 156 -8.26 -3.19 -7.29
C CYS A 156 -7.64 -2.49 -8.50
N HIS A 157 -7.86 -3.08 -9.68
CA HIS A 157 -7.39 -2.57 -10.94
C HIS A 157 -8.41 -2.96 -12.05
N GLU A 158 -8.70 -2.05 -12.98
CA GLU A 158 -9.79 -2.22 -13.96
C GLU A 158 -9.65 -3.46 -14.87
N LYS A 159 -8.45 -4.03 -14.97
CA LYS A 159 -8.16 -5.21 -15.81
C LYS A 159 -7.64 -6.42 -15.02
N ALA A 160 -7.57 -6.35 -13.69
CA ALA A 160 -7.18 -7.49 -12.86
C ALA A 160 -8.32 -8.51 -12.71
N THR A 161 -7.98 -9.69 -12.20
CA THR A 161 -8.96 -10.74 -11.92
C THR A 161 -9.86 -10.36 -10.75
N PHE A 162 -11.16 -10.37 -10.97
CA PHE A 162 -12.16 -10.17 -9.92
C PHE A 162 -12.60 -11.50 -9.33
N PHE A 163 -12.51 -11.60 -8.01
CA PHE A 163 -13.02 -12.73 -7.25
C PHE A 163 -14.35 -12.38 -6.56
N PRO A 164 -15.14 -13.38 -6.11
CA PRO A 164 -16.29 -13.14 -5.25
C PRO A 164 -15.89 -12.34 -4.00
N ALA A 165 -16.85 -11.63 -3.41
CA ALA A 165 -16.65 -10.98 -2.11
C ALA A 165 -16.24 -12.00 -1.04
N GLN A 166 -15.52 -11.54 0.01
CA GLN A 166 -15.00 -12.45 1.04
C GLN A 166 -16.10 -13.28 1.72
N CYS A 167 -17.33 -12.80 1.87
CA CYS A 167 -18.44 -13.59 2.37
C CYS A 167 -18.75 -14.83 1.48
N GLY A 168 -18.66 -14.66 0.15
CA GLY A 168 -18.79 -15.77 -0.79
C GLY A 168 -17.58 -16.71 -0.75
N GLN A 169 -16.37 -16.16 -0.59
CA GLN A 169 -15.16 -16.95 -0.41
C GLN A 169 -15.21 -17.76 0.90
N GLY A 170 -15.64 -17.15 2.00
CA GLY A 170 -15.79 -17.79 3.31
C GLY A 170 -16.82 -18.92 3.31
N SER A 171 -17.92 -18.75 2.56
CA SER A 171 -18.96 -19.77 2.40
C SER A 171 -18.47 -21.07 1.77
N THR A 172 -17.30 -21.08 1.15
CA THR A 172 -16.69 -22.29 0.57
C THR A 172 -16.08 -23.20 1.63
N TRP A 173 -15.71 -22.70 2.80
CA TRP A 173 -14.97 -23.41 3.86
C TRP A 173 -13.68 -24.06 3.37
N ASN A 174 -13.12 -23.54 2.27
CA ASN A 174 -12.01 -24.17 1.55
C ASN A 174 -10.73 -23.32 1.63
N LYS A 175 -9.83 -23.71 2.52
CA LYS A 175 -8.56 -23.04 2.74
C LYS A 175 -7.65 -23.06 1.52
N GLU A 176 -7.63 -24.16 0.80
CA GLU A 176 -6.81 -24.34 -0.42
C GLU A 176 -7.30 -23.43 -1.54
N LEU A 177 -8.60 -23.20 -1.63
CA LEU A 177 -9.17 -22.23 -2.58
C LEU A 177 -8.72 -20.81 -2.24
N ILE A 178 -8.77 -20.40 -0.97
CA ILE A 178 -8.33 -19.09 -0.55
C ILE A 178 -6.81 -18.91 -0.81
N ALA A 179 -6.00 -19.94 -0.55
CA ALA A 179 -4.58 -19.90 -0.89
C ALA A 179 -4.35 -19.68 -2.40
N ARG A 180 -5.13 -20.34 -3.26
CA ARG A 180 -5.06 -20.16 -4.72
C ARG A 180 -5.53 -18.77 -5.17
N ILE A 181 -6.56 -18.21 -4.56
CA ILE A 181 -7.00 -16.84 -4.81
C ILE A 181 -5.86 -15.88 -4.46
N GLY A 182 -5.26 -16.00 -3.28
CA GLY A 182 -4.12 -15.19 -2.86
C GLY A 182 -2.89 -15.33 -3.77
N GLU A 183 -2.64 -16.51 -4.32
CA GLU A 183 -1.57 -16.73 -5.31
C GLU A 183 -1.81 -15.97 -6.63
N VAL A 184 -3.04 -15.91 -7.11
CA VAL A 184 -3.39 -15.16 -8.34
C VAL A 184 -3.27 -13.67 -8.06
N GLU A 185 -3.87 -13.20 -6.98
CA GLU A 185 -3.82 -11.80 -6.55
C GLU A 185 -2.39 -11.32 -6.38
N ALA A 186 -1.55 -12.11 -5.70
CA ALA A 186 -0.15 -11.78 -5.51
C ALA A 186 0.63 -11.64 -6.82
N LYS A 187 0.42 -12.54 -7.76
CA LYS A 187 1.07 -12.50 -9.08
C LYS A 187 0.66 -11.27 -9.87
N GLU A 188 -0.62 -10.93 -9.85
CA GLU A 188 -1.14 -9.74 -10.53
C GLU A 188 -0.61 -8.46 -9.87
N ALA A 189 -0.64 -8.36 -8.54
CA ALA A 189 -0.13 -7.22 -7.81
C ALA A 189 1.35 -6.95 -8.07
N VAL A 190 2.19 -7.98 -7.98
CA VAL A 190 3.63 -7.88 -8.30
C VAL A 190 3.85 -7.49 -9.75
N ALA A 191 3.11 -8.09 -10.68
CA ALA A 191 3.22 -7.77 -12.10
C ALA A 191 2.80 -6.32 -12.42
N LEU A 192 1.92 -5.72 -11.62
CA LEU A 192 1.49 -4.33 -11.73
C LEU A 192 2.41 -3.36 -10.98
N GLY A 193 3.34 -3.87 -10.15
CA GLY A 193 4.30 -3.03 -9.42
C GLY A 193 3.84 -2.61 -8.02
N TYR A 194 2.73 -3.13 -7.52
CA TYR A 194 2.30 -2.93 -6.14
C TYR A 194 3.20 -3.72 -5.19
N THR A 195 3.44 -3.18 -4.00
CA THR A 195 4.33 -3.74 -2.98
C THR A 195 3.58 -4.23 -1.75
N ASN A 196 2.32 -3.83 -1.61
CA ASN A 196 1.51 -4.10 -0.44
C ASN A 196 0.02 -4.19 -0.81
N ILE A 197 -0.69 -5.09 -0.15
CA ILE A 197 -2.12 -5.30 -0.33
C ILE A 197 -2.85 -5.13 0.99
N TYR A 198 -3.85 -4.25 1.02
CA TYR A 198 -4.71 -3.98 2.18
C TYR A 198 -5.77 -5.07 2.39
N SER A 199 -5.30 -6.30 2.50
CA SER A 199 -6.08 -7.52 2.62
C SER A 199 -5.32 -8.54 3.52
N PRO A 200 -6.05 -9.50 4.11
CA PRO A 200 -7.49 -9.73 4.13
C PRO A 200 -8.24 -8.89 5.15
N ILE A 201 -9.58 -8.81 5.02
CA ILE A 201 -10.45 -8.28 6.08
C ILE A 201 -10.73 -9.40 7.08
N LEU A 202 -10.38 -9.13 8.33
CA LEU A 202 -10.47 -10.07 9.45
C LEU A 202 -11.53 -9.70 10.48
N ASP A 203 -12.36 -8.72 10.14
CA ASP A 203 -13.53 -8.37 10.94
C ASP A 203 -14.53 -9.54 11.00
N ILE A 204 -15.25 -9.66 12.12
CA ILE A 204 -16.22 -10.72 12.34
C ILE A 204 -17.63 -10.21 11.98
N ALA A 205 -18.27 -10.80 10.97
CA ALA A 205 -19.58 -10.38 10.47
C ALA A 205 -20.73 -10.96 11.31
N GLN A 206 -20.79 -10.68 12.61
CA GLN A 206 -21.84 -11.19 13.49
C GLN A 206 -23.21 -10.53 13.23
N ASP A 207 -23.23 -9.30 12.78
CA ASP A 207 -24.47 -8.61 12.47
C ASP A 207 -24.49 -8.13 11.02
N PRO A 208 -25.42 -8.62 10.19
CA PRO A 208 -25.49 -8.26 8.77
C PRO A 208 -25.93 -6.82 8.52
N ARG A 209 -26.37 -6.08 9.54
CA ARG A 209 -26.66 -4.63 9.45
C ARG A 209 -25.39 -3.79 9.36
N TRP A 210 -24.26 -4.33 9.77
CA TRP A 210 -22.98 -3.66 9.55
C TRP A 210 -22.69 -3.55 8.05
N GLY A 211 -22.45 -2.33 7.56
CA GLY A 211 -22.34 -2.04 6.12
C GLY A 211 -21.21 -2.74 5.38
N ARG A 212 -20.23 -3.31 6.11
CA ARG A 212 -19.07 -4.03 5.56
C ARG A 212 -19.11 -5.54 5.79
N ALA A 213 -20.22 -6.10 6.28
CA ALA A 213 -20.35 -7.53 6.51
C ALA A 213 -20.04 -8.38 5.26
N VAL A 214 -20.36 -7.88 4.07
CA VAL A 214 -20.06 -8.52 2.78
C VAL A 214 -18.56 -8.70 2.52
N GLU A 215 -17.73 -7.87 3.16
CA GLU A 215 -16.28 -7.90 2.99
C GLU A 215 -15.60 -8.93 3.92
N CYS A 216 -16.33 -9.57 4.84
CA CYS A 216 -15.79 -10.51 5.82
C CYS A 216 -15.92 -11.96 5.35
N TYR A 217 -15.01 -12.84 5.80
CA TYR A 217 -15.11 -14.27 5.53
C TYR A 217 -16.29 -14.95 6.27
N GLY A 218 -16.80 -14.35 7.34
CA GLY A 218 -17.94 -14.87 8.12
C GLY A 218 -17.99 -14.34 9.54
N GLU A 219 -18.77 -15.04 10.37
CA GLU A 219 -19.02 -14.67 11.77
C GLU A 219 -18.18 -15.51 12.76
N ASP A 220 -17.59 -16.63 12.31
CA ASP A 220 -16.80 -17.51 13.16
C ASP A 220 -15.33 -17.07 13.19
N PRO A 221 -14.75 -16.73 14.37
CA PRO A 221 -13.41 -16.22 14.49
C PRO A 221 -12.33 -17.24 14.07
N TYR A 222 -12.58 -18.53 14.26
CA TYR A 222 -11.67 -19.57 13.83
C TYR A 222 -11.61 -19.67 12.31
N LEU A 223 -12.78 -19.73 11.65
CA LEU A 223 -12.85 -19.75 10.19
C LEU A 223 -12.18 -18.51 9.57
N VAL A 224 -12.53 -17.33 10.05
CA VAL A 224 -11.96 -16.05 9.58
C VAL A 224 -10.44 -16.06 9.76
N GLY A 225 -9.94 -16.46 10.91
CA GLY A 225 -8.51 -16.57 11.19
C GLY A 225 -7.79 -17.54 10.26
N GLN A 226 -8.38 -18.72 10.02
CA GLN A 226 -7.77 -19.76 9.17
C GLN A 226 -7.77 -19.39 7.68
N LEU A 227 -8.83 -18.78 7.17
CA LEU A 227 -8.88 -18.30 5.79
C LEU A 227 -7.97 -17.08 5.60
N GLY A 228 -7.99 -16.14 6.54
CA GLY A 228 -7.09 -14.98 6.55
C GLY A 228 -5.61 -15.39 6.56
N LYS A 229 -5.25 -16.41 7.35
CA LYS A 229 -3.90 -16.99 7.36
C LYS A 229 -3.44 -17.45 5.97
N GLN A 230 -4.31 -18.15 5.22
CA GLN A 230 -3.98 -18.59 3.87
C GLN A 230 -3.74 -17.42 2.91
N MET A 231 -4.59 -16.40 2.97
CA MET A 231 -4.44 -15.20 2.15
C MET A 231 -3.12 -14.48 2.46
N ILE A 232 -2.84 -14.20 3.74
CA ILE A 232 -1.61 -13.53 4.18
C ILE A 232 -0.37 -14.28 3.70
N GLN A 233 -0.31 -15.59 3.94
CA GLN A 233 0.82 -16.42 3.56
C GLN A 233 1.02 -16.46 2.04
N SER A 234 -0.06 -16.50 1.25
CA SER A 234 0.02 -16.50 -0.21
C SER A 234 0.53 -15.16 -0.75
N LEU A 235 0.05 -14.04 -0.22
CA LEU A 235 0.55 -12.71 -0.61
C LEU A 235 2.05 -12.56 -0.27
N GLN A 236 2.44 -12.88 0.96
CA GLN A 236 3.81 -12.68 1.44
C GLN A 236 4.84 -13.63 0.82
N LYS A 237 4.42 -14.81 0.37
CA LYS A 237 5.26 -15.72 -0.42
C LYS A 237 5.79 -15.07 -1.71
N HIS A 238 5.06 -14.11 -2.26
CA HIS A 238 5.45 -13.34 -3.43
C HIS A 238 6.13 -12.01 -3.09
N LYS A 239 6.59 -11.84 -1.85
CA LYS A 239 7.27 -10.62 -1.34
C LYS A 239 6.40 -9.38 -1.30
N LEU A 240 5.09 -9.54 -1.29
CA LEU A 240 4.16 -8.47 -0.97
C LEU A 240 4.00 -8.36 0.54
N VAL A 241 3.75 -7.15 1.01
CA VAL A 241 3.22 -6.97 2.37
C VAL A 241 1.74 -7.29 2.35
N ALA A 242 1.29 -8.13 3.28
CA ALA A 242 -0.13 -8.29 3.59
C ALA A 242 -0.49 -7.39 4.77
N THR A 243 -1.54 -6.62 4.61
CA THR A 243 -2.03 -5.66 5.62
C THR A 243 -3.46 -6.02 6.02
N PRO A 244 -3.62 -7.03 6.91
CA PRO A 244 -4.94 -7.39 7.42
C PRO A 244 -5.61 -6.22 8.15
N LYS A 245 -6.97 -6.18 8.08
CA LYS A 245 -7.78 -5.07 8.56
C LYS A 245 -9.16 -5.54 9.04
N HIS A 246 -9.84 -4.76 9.88
CA HIS A 246 -9.47 -3.49 10.50
C HIS A 246 -9.25 -3.72 12.00
N PHE A 247 -8.06 -3.49 12.48
CA PHE A 247 -7.69 -3.74 13.88
C PHE A 247 -8.09 -2.58 14.78
N ALA A 248 -9.13 -2.67 15.65
CA ALA A 248 -9.93 -3.85 15.90
C ALA A 248 -11.33 -3.49 16.41
N VAL A 249 -12.17 -4.52 16.56
CA VAL A 249 -13.53 -4.42 17.10
C VAL A 249 -14.41 -3.47 16.31
N TYR A 250 -14.32 -3.51 15.00
CA TYR A 250 -14.97 -2.56 14.09
C TYR A 250 -16.36 -3.01 13.63
N SER A 251 -16.60 -4.33 13.56
CA SER A 251 -17.79 -4.93 12.96
C SER A 251 -18.99 -4.94 13.87
N ILE A 252 -19.53 -3.76 14.16
CA ILE A 252 -20.74 -3.58 14.95
C ILE A 252 -21.82 -2.89 14.11
N PRO A 253 -23.13 -3.14 14.44
CA PRO A 253 -24.24 -2.70 13.59
C PRO A 253 -24.43 -1.19 13.50
N VAL A 254 -23.93 -0.43 14.47
CA VAL A 254 -24.11 1.02 14.53
C VAL A 254 -22.87 1.72 14.03
N GLY A 255 -23.03 2.54 13.03
CA GLY A 255 -21.93 3.25 12.39
C GLY A 255 -21.56 2.62 11.05
N GLY A 256 -21.60 3.43 10.04
CA GLY A 256 -21.28 3.00 8.69
C GLY A 256 -19.79 2.97 8.45
N ARG A 257 -19.45 2.55 7.26
CA ARG A 257 -18.11 2.46 6.70
C ARG A 257 -17.31 3.76 6.80
N ASP A 258 -17.92 4.91 6.59
CA ASP A 258 -17.22 6.12 6.17
C ASP A 258 -17.21 7.24 7.23
N GLY A 259 -17.17 6.87 8.49
CA GLY A 259 -16.86 7.83 9.56
C GLY A 259 -17.87 8.96 9.78
N GLY A 260 -19.03 8.90 9.14
CA GLY A 260 -20.13 9.83 9.44
C GLY A 260 -20.66 9.63 10.85
N THR A 261 -20.44 8.45 11.39
CA THR A 261 -20.74 8.11 12.78
C THR A 261 -19.57 7.33 13.36
N ARG A 262 -18.88 7.94 14.28
CA ARG A 262 -17.90 7.28 15.12
C ARG A 262 -18.63 6.31 16.04
N THR A 263 -18.20 5.08 16.09
CA THR A 263 -18.82 4.06 16.91
C THR A 263 -17.90 3.65 18.04
N ASP A 264 -18.50 3.32 19.18
CA ASP A 264 -17.82 2.70 20.29
C ASP A 264 -18.57 1.39 20.61
N PRO A 265 -18.01 0.23 20.24
CA PRO A 265 -18.63 -1.04 20.54
C PRO A 265 -18.55 -1.32 22.02
N HIS A 266 -19.68 -1.37 22.70
CA HIS A 266 -19.75 -1.75 24.11
C HIS A 266 -19.54 -3.26 24.28
N VAL A 267 -18.37 -3.75 23.86
CA VAL A 267 -17.98 -5.15 23.92
C VAL A 267 -17.12 -5.39 25.15
N ALA A 268 -17.48 -6.39 25.94
CA ALA A 268 -16.72 -6.75 27.13
C ALA A 268 -15.29 -7.23 26.77
N PRO A 269 -14.26 -6.97 27.60
CA PRO A 269 -12.87 -7.34 27.29
C PRO A 269 -12.64 -8.82 26.97
N ARG A 270 -13.40 -9.74 27.57
CA ARG A 270 -13.32 -11.17 27.25
C ARG A 270 -13.83 -11.45 25.86
N GLU A 271 -14.99 -10.92 25.51
CA GLU A 271 -15.59 -11.07 24.18
C GLU A 271 -14.70 -10.46 23.10
N MET A 272 -14.19 -9.25 23.33
CA MET A 272 -13.21 -8.62 22.46
C MET A 272 -12.06 -9.58 22.14
N ARG A 273 -11.46 -10.22 23.14
CA ARG A 273 -10.30 -11.12 22.95
C ARG A 273 -10.65 -12.44 22.27
N THR A 274 -11.81 -13.01 22.58
CA THR A 274 -12.19 -14.35 22.08
C THR A 274 -12.82 -14.32 20.69
N LEU A 275 -13.42 -13.22 20.31
CA LEU A 275 -14.08 -13.08 19.00
C LEU A 275 -13.30 -12.12 18.08
N TYR A 276 -13.24 -10.86 18.44
CA TYR A 276 -12.77 -9.81 17.55
C TYR A 276 -11.24 -9.80 17.34
N LEU A 277 -10.48 -10.15 18.38
CA LEU A 277 -9.03 -10.14 18.31
C LEU A 277 -8.42 -11.47 17.83
N GLU A 278 -9.16 -12.57 17.94
CA GLU A 278 -8.62 -13.90 17.60
C GLU A 278 -8.13 -14.04 16.14
N PRO A 279 -8.86 -13.57 15.11
CA PRO A 279 -8.36 -13.63 13.74
C PRO A 279 -7.07 -12.81 13.54
N PHE A 280 -6.95 -11.69 14.21
CA PHE A 280 -5.74 -10.85 14.17
C PHE A 280 -4.56 -11.51 14.90
N ARG A 281 -4.81 -12.19 16.03
CA ARG A 281 -3.78 -12.99 16.70
C ARG A 281 -3.21 -14.04 15.75
N VAL A 282 -4.07 -14.75 15.05
CA VAL A 282 -3.67 -15.74 14.02
C VAL A 282 -2.87 -15.07 12.90
N ALA A 283 -3.31 -13.88 12.44
CA ALA A 283 -2.62 -13.14 11.39
C ALA A 283 -1.19 -12.77 11.78
N PHE A 284 -0.96 -12.31 13.01
CA PHE A 284 0.36 -11.85 13.42
C PHE A 284 1.25 -12.97 13.97
N GLN A 285 0.71 -13.85 14.82
CA GLN A 285 1.51 -14.88 15.49
C GLN A 285 1.69 -16.15 14.64
N GLU A 286 0.74 -16.46 13.75
CA GLU A 286 0.79 -17.70 12.98
C GLU A 286 1.05 -17.49 11.48
N ALA A 287 0.50 -16.40 10.91
CA ALA A 287 0.71 -16.08 9.50
C ALA A 287 1.89 -15.13 9.26
N GLY A 288 2.32 -14.38 10.28
CA GLY A 288 3.45 -13.47 10.19
C GLY A 288 3.18 -12.24 9.34
N ALA A 289 1.97 -11.67 9.43
CA ALA A 289 1.61 -10.46 8.71
C ALA A 289 2.58 -9.30 9.00
N LEU A 290 2.98 -8.57 7.96
CA LEU A 290 3.98 -7.50 8.04
C LEU A 290 3.36 -6.11 8.17
N GLY A 291 2.11 -5.93 7.79
CA GLY A 291 1.33 -4.71 7.97
C GLY A 291 0.07 -4.94 8.78
N VAL A 292 -0.57 -3.88 9.22
CA VAL A 292 -1.92 -3.89 9.79
C VAL A 292 -2.59 -2.53 9.58
N MET A 293 -3.87 -2.55 9.23
CA MET A 293 -4.67 -1.33 9.19
C MET A 293 -5.51 -1.23 10.45
N SER A 294 -5.40 -0.11 11.18
CA SER A 294 -6.24 0.18 12.34
C SER A 294 -7.68 0.50 11.93
N SER A 295 -8.60 0.35 12.84
CA SER A 295 -10.03 0.61 12.61
C SER A 295 -10.43 2.04 12.94
N TYR A 296 -11.59 2.47 12.45
CA TYR A 296 -12.08 3.85 12.60
C TYR A 296 -12.82 4.13 13.90
N ASN A 297 -13.18 3.09 14.64
CA ASN A 297 -14.00 3.18 15.84
C ASN A 297 -13.19 3.54 17.09
N ASP A 298 -13.93 3.91 18.13
CA ASP A 298 -13.40 3.96 19.49
C ASP A 298 -13.57 2.61 20.18
N TYR A 299 -12.91 2.43 21.28
CA TYR A 299 -13.18 1.37 22.25
C TYR A 299 -13.09 1.96 23.66
N ASP A 300 -14.21 1.94 24.37
CA ASP A 300 -14.36 2.53 25.71
C ASP A 300 -13.89 4.01 25.76
N GLY A 301 -14.33 4.78 24.76
CA GLY A 301 -14.03 6.20 24.60
C GLY A 301 -12.65 6.54 24.03
N GLU A 302 -11.78 5.54 23.77
CA GLU A 302 -10.44 5.74 23.22
C GLU A 302 -10.40 5.38 21.72
N PRO A 303 -9.99 6.31 20.83
CA PRO A 303 -9.80 5.98 19.41
C PRO A 303 -8.80 4.85 19.22
N ILE A 304 -9.17 3.81 18.48
CA ILE A 304 -8.25 2.68 18.22
C ILE A 304 -6.96 3.16 17.55
N THR A 305 -7.05 4.11 16.62
CA THR A 305 -5.89 4.65 15.90
C THR A 305 -4.88 5.37 16.80
N GLY A 306 -5.31 5.83 17.98
CA GLY A 306 -4.46 6.48 18.99
C GLY A 306 -4.21 5.61 20.23
N SER A 307 -4.74 4.40 20.26
CA SER A 307 -4.75 3.59 21.48
C SER A 307 -3.39 2.92 21.77
N TYR A 308 -2.77 3.32 22.85
CA TYR A 308 -1.59 2.64 23.38
C TYR A 308 -1.91 1.18 23.75
N ARG A 309 -3.10 0.92 24.29
CA ARG A 309 -3.55 -0.42 24.65
C ARG A 309 -3.58 -1.35 23.44
N PHE A 310 -4.22 -0.93 22.35
CA PHE A 310 -4.35 -1.78 21.16
C PHE A 310 -3.05 -1.83 20.35
N LEU A 311 -2.48 -0.69 20.00
CA LEU A 311 -1.38 -0.62 19.05
C LEU A 311 -0.01 -0.92 19.67
N THR A 312 0.13 -0.77 21.00
CA THR A 312 1.40 -1.04 21.67
C THR A 312 1.31 -2.27 22.60
N GLN A 313 0.42 -2.24 23.58
CA GLN A 313 0.39 -3.35 24.57
C GLN A 313 -0.03 -4.67 23.92
N ILE A 314 -1.20 -4.71 23.25
CA ILE A 314 -1.70 -5.94 22.62
C ILE A 314 -0.86 -6.30 21.41
N LEU A 315 -0.79 -5.39 20.42
CA LEU A 315 -0.20 -5.69 19.14
C LEU A 315 1.31 -5.96 19.22
N ARG A 316 2.07 -5.07 19.87
CA ARG A 316 3.54 -5.15 19.87
C ARG A 316 4.11 -5.92 21.05
N GLN A 317 3.65 -5.64 22.29
CA GLN A 317 4.23 -6.24 23.47
C GLN A 317 3.72 -7.67 23.73
N GLU A 318 2.40 -7.89 23.59
CA GLU A 318 1.80 -9.21 23.83
C GLU A 318 1.99 -10.16 22.63
N TRP A 319 1.75 -9.66 21.41
CA TRP A 319 1.81 -10.50 20.20
C TRP A 319 3.12 -10.43 19.43
N GLY A 320 4.03 -9.53 19.81
CA GLY A 320 5.36 -9.42 19.21
C GLY A 320 5.36 -8.87 17.77
N PHE A 321 4.31 -8.16 17.35
CA PHE A 321 4.23 -7.57 16.02
C PHE A 321 5.33 -6.51 15.80
N LYS A 322 6.11 -6.67 14.75
CA LYS A 322 7.23 -5.78 14.39
C LYS A 322 7.00 -4.95 13.14
N GLY A 323 5.90 -5.19 12.44
CA GLY A 323 5.56 -4.46 11.23
C GLY A 323 5.03 -3.05 11.49
N TYR A 324 4.44 -2.45 10.47
CA TYR A 324 3.89 -1.10 10.56
C TYR A 324 2.35 -1.09 10.67
N VAL A 325 1.83 0.02 11.17
CA VAL A 325 0.40 0.31 11.26
C VAL A 325 0.09 1.41 10.26
N VAL A 326 -0.92 1.18 9.42
CA VAL A 326 -1.56 2.19 8.59
C VAL A 326 -2.95 2.52 9.13
N SER A 327 -3.43 3.73 8.91
CA SER A 327 -4.74 4.19 9.38
C SER A 327 -5.49 4.97 8.31
#